data_5e9d1da7ad8d27cb738afeea9e298415
#
_entry.id   5e9d1da7ad8d27cb738afeea9e298415
#
_cell.length_a   1.000
_cell.length_b   1.000
_cell.length_c   1.000
_cell.angle_alpha   90.00
_cell.angle_beta   90.00
_cell.angle_gamma   90.00
#
_symmetry.space_group_name_H-M   'P 1'
#
loop_
_entity.id
_entity.type
_entity.pdbx_description
1 polymer ?
#
loop_
_entity_poly.entity_id
_entity_poly.type
_entity_poly.pdbx_seq_one_letter_code
_entity_poly.pdbx_strand_id
1 'polypeptide(L)'
;ADWSQYPLADVRAFSIDDSDTTEVDDAASVVHLEGGRTRVGIHIAAPALGILRDDPLDKVARARMSTVYAPGLKTTMLPDPWIKAFSLDEGRAVPCLSLYVTVDDETFSVEKTETRLERVSVTRNLRYDKIDSLVTEEAIQSGTLDVEFADEICWLWRFAKKLQKDREEVRGRPEPVGRVDWFFALEGEGEDALIRVKGRRRGAPLDLLVAELMIFANSTWGLWMEEHGTPGIYRSQRMGRVRMSTTPGPHDGLGVLRYAWSTSPLRR
;
A
#
# COMPACT_ATOMS: atom_id res chain seq x y z
N ALA A 1 13.37 4.69 -21.91
CA ALA A 1 14.56 4.13 -21.29
C ALA A 1 14.54 2.61 -21.49
N ASP A 2 15.68 2.00 -21.68
CA ASP A 2 15.83 0.55 -21.76
C ASP A 2 16.15 0.02 -20.35
N TRP A 3 15.25 -0.80 -19.82
CA TRP A 3 15.40 -1.41 -18.51
C TRP A 3 15.89 -2.86 -18.57
N SER A 4 16.26 -3.35 -19.78
CA SER A 4 16.69 -4.74 -20.00
C SER A 4 17.96 -5.12 -19.23
N GLN A 5 18.73 -4.13 -18.78
CA GLN A 5 19.90 -4.31 -17.93
C GLN A 5 19.58 -4.89 -16.54
N TYR A 6 18.34 -4.71 -16.06
CA TYR A 6 17.92 -5.31 -14.79
C TYR A 6 17.40 -6.73 -15.01
N PRO A 7 17.75 -7.71 -14.15
CA PRO A 7 17.28 -9.07 -14.28
C PRO A 7 15.75 -9.12 -14.20
N LEU A 8 15.16 -10.10 -14.87
CA LEU A 8 13.74 -10.41 -14.72
C LEU A 8 13.59 -11.34 -13.53
N ALA A 9 12.71 -10.99 -12.59
CA ALA A 9 12.38 -11.82 -11.45
C ALA A 9 11.64 -13.09 -11.91
N ASP A 10 12.09 -14.24 -11.41
CA ASP A 10 11.41 -15.53 -11.60
C ASP A 10 10.42 -15.74 -10.44
N VAL A 11 9.30 -15.03 -10.53
CA VAL A 11 8.21 -15.08 -9.54
C VAL A 11 6.85 -14.95 -10.22
N ARG A 12 5.84 -15.55 -9.61
CA ARG A 12 4.45 -15.35 -9.97
C ARG A 12 3.88 -14.24 -9.10
N ALA A 13 3.99 -12.99 -9.57
CA ALA A 13 3.54 -11.82 -8.83
C ALA A 13 2.10 -11.45 -9.16
N PHE A 14 1.39 -10.90 -8.18
CA PHE A 14 0.05 -10.33 -8.32
C PHE A 14 -0.09 -9.04 -7.51
N SER A 15 -0.96 -8.15 -7.95
CA SER A 15 -1.36 -6.96 -7.20
C SER A 15 -2.80 -7.05 -6.70
N ILE A 16 -3.16 -6.23 -5.73
CA ILE A 16 -4.51 -6.11 -5.19
C ILE A 16 -4.86 -4.62 -5.10
N ASP A 17 -5.75 -4.17 -5.98
CA ASP A 17 -6.09 -2.76 -6.15
C ASP A 17 -7.59 -2.55 -6.30
N ASP A 18 -8.04 -1.29 -6.21
CA ASP A 18 -9.39 -0.92 -6.62
C ASP A 18 -9.51 -0.95 -8.16
N SER A 19 -10.72 -1.23 -8.69
CA SER A 19 -10.95 -1.29 -10.15
C SER A 19 -10.66 0.04 -10.85
N ASP A 20 -10.76 1.15 -10.13
CA ASP A 20 -10.48 2.50 -10.65
C ASP A 20 -8.99 2.88 -10.60
N THR A 21 -8.15 2.01 -10.06
CA THR A 21 -6.70 2.24 -9.95
C THR A 21 -6.06 2.27 -11.34
N THR A 22 -5.40 3.37 -11.65
CA THR A 22 -4.63 3.58 -12.89
C THR A 22 -3.11 3.57 -12.66
N GLU A 23 -2.70 3.52 -11.42
CA GLU A 23 -1.31 3.48 -10.94
C GLU A 23 -1.18 2.26 -10.02
N VAL A 24 -0.72 1.14 -10.54
CA VAL A 24 -0.42 -0.04 -9.73
C VAL A 24 1.03 0.07 -9.28
N ASP A 25 1.22 0.37 -7.99
CA ASP A 25 2.54 0.71 -7.44
C ASP A 25 3.19 -0.46 -6.70
N ASP A 26 2.41 -1.43 -6.25
CA ASP A 26 2.88 -2.58 -5.49
C ASP A 26 2.30 -3.90 -5.97
N ALA A 27 3.08 -4.95 -5.78
CA ALA A 27 2.69 -6.33 -6.03
C ALA A 27 3.34 -7.26 -5.02
N ALA A 28 2.77 -8.44 -4.85
CA ALA A 28 3.30 -9.49 -3.98
C ALA A 28 3.58 -10.76 -4.76
N SER A 29 4.51 -11.57 -4.25
CA SER A 29 4.72 -12.95 -4.70
C SER A 29 5.01 -13.86 -3.51
N VAL A 30 4.66 -15.14 -3.64
CA VAL A 30 4.89 -16.17 -2.61
C VAL A 30 5.53 -17.38 -3.27
N VAL A 31 6.61 -17.87 -2.70
CA VAL A 31 7.33 -19.06 -3.16
C VAL A 31 7.64 -19.95 -1.97
N HIS A 32 7.01 -21.11 -1.90
CA HIS A 32 7.31 -22.09 -0.88
C HIS A 32 8.68 -22.74 -1.15
N LEU A 33 9.52 -22.75 -0.14
CA LEU A 33 10.87 -23.30 -0.19
C LEU A 33 10.92 -24.64 0.54
N GLU A 34 12.00 -25.38 0.33
CA GLU A 34 12.26 -26.59 1.12
C GLU A 34 12.53 -26.25 2.60
N GLY A 35 12.20 -27.19 3.49
CA GLY A 35 12.48 -27.08 4.93
C GLY A 35 11.50 -26.18 5.68
N GLY A 36 10.22 -26.11 5.25
CA GLY A 36 9.18 -25.39 5.98
C GLY A 36 9.38 -23.87 6.00
N ARG A 37 9.80 -23.32 4.90
CA ARG A 37 10.03 -21.87 4.73
C ARG A 37 9.31 -21.36 3.50
N THR A 38 8.89 -20.13 3.56
CA THR A 38 8.30 -19.42 2.43
C THR A 38 9.03 -18.11 2.18
N ARG A 39 9.28 -17.82 0.91
CA ARG A 39 9.83 -16.54 0.47
C ARG A 39 8.70 -15.66 -0.07
N VAL A 40 8.46 -14.55 0.60
CA VAL A 40 7.55 -13.50 0.16
C VAL A 40 8.36 -12.45 -0.61
N GLY A 41 7.87 -12.03 -1.77
CA GLY A 41 8.35 -10.87 -2.48
C GLY A 41 7.35 -9.71 -2.32
N ILE A 42 7.85 -8.54 -1.97
CA ILE A 42 7.10 -7.28 -1.96
C ILE A 42 7.76 -6.41 -3.01
N HIS A 43 7.07 -6.14 -4.10
CA HIS A 43 7.61 -5.49 -5.28
C HIS A 43 7.02 -4.09 -5.41
N ILE A 44 7.86 -3.07 -5.32
CA ILE A 44 7.45 -1.67 -5.42
C ILE A 44 7.98 -1.09 -6.73
N ALA A 45 7.10 -0.53 -7.55
CA ALA A 45 7.48 0.15 -8.78
C ALA A 45 8.52 1.24 -8.50
N ALA A 46 9.52 1.33 -9.38
CA ALA A 46 10.67 2.21 -9.17
C ALA A 46 10.73 3.39 -10.19
N PRO A 47 9.72 4.29 -10.23
CA PRO A 47 9.65 5.39 -11.21
C PRO A 47 10.82 6.36 -11.09
N ALA A 48 11.45 6.46 -9.93
CA ALA A 48 12.59 7.34 -9.70
C ALA A 48 13.86 6.93 -10.48
N LEU A 49 13.95 5.69 -10.98
CA LEU A 49 15.10 5.24 -11.77
C LEU A 49 15.35 6.05 -13.05
N GLY A 50 14.31 6.64 -13.60
CA GLY A 50 14.41 7.43 -14.81
C GLY A 50 14.26 8.93 -14.58
N ILE A 51 14.26 9.39 -13.32
CA ILE A 51 14.14 10.80 -12.96
C ILE A 51 15.47 11.29 -12.38
N LEU A 52 16.09 12.24 -13.04
CA LEU A 52 17.29 12.88 -12.53
C LEU A 52 16.92 14.13 -11.71
N ARG A 53 17.73 14.41 -10.71
CA ARG A 53 17.54 15.61 -9.91
C ARG A 53 17.59 16.86 -10.81
N ASP A 54 16.61 17.76 -10.61
CA ASP A 54 16.44 19.02 -11.34
C ASP A 54 16.06 18.88 -12.83
N ASP A 55 15.77 17.67 -13.32
CA ASP A 55 15.19 17.50 -14.64
C ASP A 55 13.71 17.99 -14.71
N PRO A 56 13.09 18.07 -15.89
CA PRO A 56 11.70 18.51 -16.02
C PRO A 56 10.70 17.67 -15.22
N LEU A 57 10.90 16.34 -15.12
CA LEU A 57 10.03 15.43 -14.38
C LEU A 57 10.15 15.66 -12.87
N ASP A 58 11.38 15.79 -12.35
CA ASP A 58 11.63 16.10 -10.96
C ASP A 58 11.03 17.45 -10.56
N LYS A 59 11.14 18.46 -11.42
CA LYS A 59 10.51 19.78 -11.17
C LYS A 59 8.99 19.70 -11.08
N VAL A 60 8.35 18.94 -11.98
CA VAL A 60 6.89 18.71 -11.95
C VAL A 60 6.50 17.94 -10.70
N ALA A 61 7.18 16.83 -10.39
CA ALA A 61 6.91 16.01 -9.22
C ALA A 61 7.07 16.82 -7.92
N ARG A 62 8.11 17.62 -7.82
CA ARG A 62 8.41 18.47 -6.68
C ARG A 62 7.37 19.59 -6.49
N ALA A 63 6.84 20.15 -7.58
CA ALA A 63 5.78 21.17 -7.53
C ALA A 63 4.43 20.57 -7.09
N ARG A 64 4.12 19.34 -7.52
CA ARG A 64 2.87 18.65 -7.19
C ARG A 64 2.91 17.94 -5.84
N MET A 65 4.04 17.36 -5.45
CA MET A 65 4.33 16.64 -4.19
C MET A 65 3.49 15.40 -3.91
N SER A 66 2.31 15.26 -4.49
CA SER A 66 1.43 14.10 -4.30
C SER A 66 0.42 13.98 -5.43
N THR A 67 -0.22 12.82 -5.54
CA THR A 67 -1.43 12.65 -6.32
C THR A 67 -2.62 13.16 -5.51
N VAL A 68 -3.47 14.00 -6.11
CA VAL A 68 -4.67 14.56 -5.50
C VAL A 68 -5.90 13.91 -6.14
N TYR A 69 -6.76 13.37 -5.30
CA TYR A 69 -8.02 12.76 -5.69
C TYR A 69 -9.18 13.66 -5.28
N ALA A 70 -10.06 13.96 -6.24
CA ALA A 70 -11.32 14.64 -6.00
C ALA A 70 -12.42 13.93 -6.82
N PRO A 71 -13.71 14.09 -6.49
CA PRO A 71 -14.79 13.52 -7.29
C PRO A 71 -14.67 13.94 -8.77
N GLY A 72 -14.52 12.96 -9.66
CA GLY A 72 -14.37 13.19 -11.10
C GLY A 72 -13.04 13.81 -11.55
N LEU A 73 -12.09 14.05 -10.63
CA LEU A 73 -10.78 14.64 -10.96
C LEU A 73 -9.66 13.90 -10.23
N LYS A 74 -8.65 13.50 -10.98
CA LYS A 74 -7.38 12.99 -10.46
C LYS A 74 -6.24 13.83 -11.04
N THR A 75 -5.42 14.43 -10.18
CA THR A 75 -4.20 15.12 -10.58
C THR A 75 -3.01 14.34 -10.02
N THR A 76 -2.29 13.68 -10.89
CA THR A 76 -1.18 12.80 -10.53
C THR A 76 0.11 13.58 -10.23
N MET A 77 0.94 13.08 -9.31
CA MET A 77 2.25 13.68 -9.01
C MET A 77 3.17 13.64 -10.24
N LEU A 78 3.21 12.51 -10.94
CA LEU A 78 3.96 12.34 -12.17
C LEU A 78 3.03 12.43 -13.38
N PRO A 79 3.52 12.82 -14.58
CA PRO A 79 2.72 12.81 -15.80
C PRO A 79 2.25 11.41 -16.19
N ASP A 80 1.04 11.29 -16.77
CA ASP A 80 0.41 10.02 -17.13
C ASP A 80 1.30 9.08 -17.98
N PRO A 81 2.06 9.56 -19.00
CA PRO A 81 2.95 8.67 -19.73
C PRO A 81 4.03 8.03 -18.87
N TRP A 82 4.48 8.73 -17.83
CA TRP A 82 5.48 8.22 -16.89
C TRP A 82 4.87 7.18 -15.94
N ILE A 83 3.70 7.48 -15.39
CA ILE A 83 2.93 6.55 -14.59
C ILE A 83 2.69 5.26 -15.36
N LYS A 84 2.16 5.36 -16.58
CA LYS A 84 1.90 4.21 -17.44
C LYS A 84 3.15 3.39 -17.76
N ALA A 85 4.33 4.01 -17.80
CA ALA A 85 5.59 3.30 -18.03
C ALA A 85 6.02 2.44 -16.82
N PHE A 86 5.64 2.83 -15.60
CA PHE A 86 6.05 2.18 -14.35
C PHE A 86 4.89 1.47 -13.61
N SER A 87 3.65 1.62 -14.05
CA SER A 87 2.53 0.85 -13.48
C SER A 87 2.76 -0.65 -13.66
N LEU A 88 2.56 -1.40 -12.60
CA LEU A 88 2.65 -2.86 -12.53
C LEU A 88 1.44 -3.53 -13.17
N ASP A 89 1.13 -3.13 -14.41
CA ASP A 89 0.04 -3.70 -15.17
C ASP A 89 0.34 -5.16 -15.55
N GLU A 90 -0.72 -5.97 -15.61
CA GLU A 90 -0.66 -7.39 -15.97
C GLU A 90 0.09 -7.62 -17.29
N GLY A 91 0.98 -8.62 -17.30
CA GLY A 91 1.73 -9.04 -18.47
C GLY A 91 2.90 -8.14 -18.87
N ARG A 92 3.22 -7.13 -18.08
CA ARG A 92 4.35 -6.22 -18.34
C ARG A 92 5.47 -6.42 -17.33
N ALA A 93 6.72 -6.39 -17.80
CA ALA A 93 7.90 -6.40 -16.94
C ALA A 93 8.34 -4.97 -16.63
N VAL A 94 8.20 -4.55 -15.38
CA VAL A 94 8.44 -3.18 -14.91
C VAL A 94 9.58 -3.18 -13.88
N PRO A 95 10.48 -2.17 -13.89
CA PRO A 95 11.51 -2.04 -12.87
C PRO A 95 10.91 -1.83 -11.48
N CYS A 96 11.36 -2.66 -10.54
CA CYS A 96 10.91 -2.65 -9.15
C CYS A 96 12.07 -2.67 -8.19
N LEU A 97 11.88 -2.06 -7.04
CA LEU A 97 12.62 -2.40 -5.85
C LEU A 97 11.86 -3.51 -5.14
N SER A 98 12.43 -4.71 -5.12
CA SER A 98 11.82 -5.89 -4.51
C SER A 98 12.44 -6.18 -3.15
N LEU A 99 11.60 -6.31 -2.13
CA LEU A 99 12.00 -6.83 -0.83
C LEU A 99 11.59 -8.31 -0.75
N TYR A 100 12.57 -9.20 -0.69
CA TYR A 100 12.35 -10.61 -0.42
C TYR A 100 12.49 -10.89 1.07
N VAL A 101 11.52 -11.60 1.60
CA VAL A 101 11.43 -11.95 3.03
C VAL A 101 11.34 -13.46 3.13
N THR A 102 12.32 -14.11 3.77
CA THR A 102 12.25 -15.53 4.10
C THR A 102 11.62 -15.69 5.47
N VAL A 103 10.58 -16.48 5.54
CA VAL A 103 9.72 -16.65 6.72
C VAL A 103 9.62 -18.14 7.03
N ASP A 104 9.70 -18.48 8.31
CA ASP A 104 9.43 -19.82 8.83
C ASP A 104 7.92 -20.10 8.81
N ASP A 105 7.50 -21.20 8.21
CA ASP A 105 6.07 -21.50 7.97
C ASP A 105 5.30 -21.89 9.24
N GLU A 106 5.97 -22.31 10.30
CA GLU A 106 5.34 -22.69 11.57
C GLU A 106 5.10 -21.49 12.46
N THR A 107 6.10 -20.64 12.62
CA THR A 107 6.09 -19.51 13.54
C THR A 107 5.74 -18.17 12.88
N PHE A 108 5.79 -18.10 11.56
CA PHE A 108 5.73 -16.87 10.76
C PHE A 108 6.79 -15.84 11.18
N SER A 109 7.92 -16.29 11.71
CA SER A 109 9.04 -15.41 12.03
C SER A 109 9.87 -15.12 10.80
N VAL A 110 10.32 -13.87 10.69
CA VAL A 110 11.21 -13.41 9.62
C VAL A 110 12.64 -13.88 9.92
N GLU A 111 13.21 -14.71 9.04
CA GLU A 111 14.58 -15.20 9.16
C GLU A 111 15.60 -14.35 8.41
N LYS A 112 15.18 -13.83 7.23
CA LYS A 112 16.08 -13.09 6.34
C LYS A 112 15.31 -12.11 5.49
N THR A 113 15.91 -10.95 5.22
CA THR A 113 15.45 -10.00 4.21
C THR A 113 16.54 -9.76 3.17
N GLU A 114 16.14 -9.52 1.93
CA GLU A 114 17.03 -9.21 0.81
C GLU A 114 16.35 -8.20 -0.12
N THR A 115 17.04 -7.13 -0.48
CA THR A 115 16.52 -6.15 -1.44
C THR A 115 17.19 -6.32 -2.79
N ARG A 116 16.38 -6.31 -3.86
CA ARG A 116 16.86 -6.40 -5.25
C ARG A 116 16.24 -5.30 -6.09
N LEU A 117 17.03 -4.78 -7.00
CA LEU A 117 16.57 -3.95 -8.10
C LEU A 117 16.47 -4.83 -9.35
N GLU A 118 15.25 -5.06 -9.80
CA GLU A 118 14.95 -6.03 -10.86
C GLU A 118 13.69 -5.62 -11.63
N ARG A 119 13.35 -6.34 -12.68
CA ARG A 119 12.06 -6.21 -13.36
C ARG A 119 11.11 -7.29 -12.87
N VAL A 120 9.88 -6.91 -12.59
CA VAL A 120 8.83 -7.84 -12.19
C VAL A 120 7.72 -7.83 -13.23
N SER A 121 7.28 -9.02 -13.64
CA SER A 121 6.10 -9.20 -14.48
C SER A 121 4.93 -9.64 -13.60
N VAL A 122 3.91 -8.79 -13.51
CA VAL A 122 2.70 -9.12 -12.77
C VAL A 122 1.84 -10.06 -13.58
N THR A 123 1.49 -11.20 -13.00
CA THR A 123 0.65 -12.23 -13.63
C THR A 123 -0.81 -11.83 -13.64
N ARG A 124 -1.27 -11.17 -12.55
CA ARG A 124 -2.65 -10.75 -12.39
C ARG A 124 -2.78 -9.49 -11.52
N ASN A 125 -3.63 -8.56 -11.95
CA ASN A 125 -4.08 -7.46 -11.11
C ASN A 125 -5.45 -7.84 -10.51
N LEU A 126 -5.45 -8.34 -9.28
CA LEU A 126 -6.68 -8.65 -8.55
C LEU A 126 -7.40 -7.35 -8.16
N ARG A 127 -8.73 -7.38 -8.08
CA ARG A 127 -9.54 -6.19 -7.81
C ARG A 127 -10.40 -6.39 -6.56
N TYR A 128 -10.28 -5.46 -5.59
CA TYR A 128 -11.03 -5.51 -4.33
C TYR A 128 -12.52 -5.71 -4.56
N ASP A 129 -13.13 -4.91 -5.42
CA ASP A 129 -14.58 -4.93 -5.69
C ASP A 129 -15.07 -6.26 -6.27
N LYS A 130 -14.16 -7.10 -6.80
CA LYS A 130 -14.51 -8.39 -7.39
C LYS A 130 -14.30 -9.56 -6.44
N ILE A 131 -13.31 -9.50 -5.57
CA ILE A 131 -12.94 -10.65 -4.74
C ILE A 131 -13.09 -10.43 -3.23
N ASP A 132 -13.25 -9.19 -2.76
CA ASP A 132 -13.31 -8.88 -1.32
C ASP A 132 -14.45 -9.61 -0.61
N SER A 133 -15.60 -9.76 -1.26
CA SER A 133 -16.74 -10.51 -0.72
C SER A 133 -16.52 -12.02 -0.65
N LEU A 134 -15.55 -12.55 -1.39
CA LEU A 134 -15.18 -13.97 -1.41
C LEU A 134 -14.06 -14.27 -0.41
N VAL A 135 -13.15 -13.29 -0.21
CA VAL A 135 -11.98 -13.42 0.68
C VAL A 135 -12.38 -13.00 2.10
N THR A 136 -13.09 -13.89 2.78
CA THR A 136 -13.48 -13.70 4.18
C THR A 136 -12.58 -14.49 5.13
N GLU A 137 -12.52 -14.10 6.41
CA GLU A 137 -11.77 -14.87 7.43
C GLU A 137 -12.29 -16.31 7.52
N GLU A 138 -13.59 -16.51 7.40
CA GLU A 138 -14.21 -17.84 7.41
C GLU A 138 -13.76 -18.69 6.23
N ALA A 139 -13.75 -18.13 5.01
CA ALA A 139 -13.32 -18.85 3.82
C ALA A 139 -11.83 -19.23 3.88
N ILE A 140 -10.99 -18.34 4.41
CA ILE A 140 -9.56 -18.60 4.63
C ILE A 140 -9.35 -19.71 5.67
N GLN A 141 -10.05 -19.64 6.81
CA GLN A 141 -9.88 -20.58 7.92
C GLN A 141 -10.45 -21.97 7.58
N SER A 142 -11.54 -22.03 6.83
CA SER A 142 -12.15 -23.31 6.41
C SER A 142 -11.47 -23.94 5.19
N GLY A 143 -10.56 -23.21 4.52
CA GLY A 143 -9.90 -23.69 3.30
C GLY A 143 -10.86 -23.78 2.09
N THR A 144 -11.93 -22.98 2.10
CA THR A 144 -12.94 -22.96 1.03
C THR A 144 -12.77 -21.76 0.09
N LEU A 145 -11.65 -21.04 0.18
CA LEU A 145 -11.39 -19.89 -0.66
C LEU A 145 -11.19 -20.30 -2.11
N ASP A 146 -12.09 -19.87 -2.98
CA ASP A 146 -12.08 -20.18 -4.43
C ASP A 146 -11.87 -18.89 -5.24
N VAL A 147 -10.62 -18.44 -5.28
CA VAL A 147 -10.16 -17.29 -6.07
C VAL A 147 -8.78 -17.60 -6.65
N GLU A 148 -8.39 -16.88 -7.68
CA GLU A 148 -7.01 -16.96 -8.17
C GLU A 148 -6.02 -16.52 -7.08
N PHE A 149 -4.90 -17.20 -6.89
CA PHE A 149 -3.93 -17.03 -5.81
C PHE A 149 -4.48 -17.32 -4.39
N ALA A 150 -5.47 -18.23 -4.28
CA ALA A 150 -6.06 -18.57 -2.97
C ALA A 150 -5.02 -19.03 -1.95
N ASP A 151 -4.09 -19.91 -2.33
CA ASP A 151 -3.06 -20.43 -1.44
C ASP A 151 -2.11 -19.33 -0.97
N GLU A 152 -1.66 -18.48 -1.89
CA GLU A 152 -0.80 -17.34 -1.61
C GLU A 152 -1.52 -16.31 -0.69
N ILE A 153 -2.79 -16.01 -0.96
CA ILE A 153 -3.61 -15.10 -0.15
C ILE A 153 -3.79 -15.67 1.26
N CYS A 154 -4.13 -16.97 1.39
CA CYS A 154 -4.28 -17.61 2.69
C CYS A 154 -2.98 -17.56 3.51
N TRP A 155 -1.85 -17.84 2.87
CA TRP A 155 -0.54 -17.81 3.53
C TRP A 155 -0.18 -16.36 3.94
N LEU A 156 -0.31 -15.41 3.03
CA LEU A 156 -0.02 -13.99 3.28
C LEU A 156 -0.92 -13.40 4.37
N TRP A 157 -2.19 -13.79 4.43
CA TRP A 157 -3.08 -13.34 5.49
C TRP A 157 -2.61 -13.80 6.87
N ARG A 158 -2.15 -15.05 7.02
CA ARG A 158 -1.58 -15.54 8.28
C ARG A 158 -0.33 -14.77 8.66
N PHE A 159 0.54 -14.54 7.71
CA PHE A 159 1.74 -13.72 7.90
C PHE A 159 1.40 -12.28 8.30
N ALA A 160 0.45 -11.64 7.61
CA ALA A 160 -0.03 -10.31 7.95
C ALA A 160 -0.62 -10.22 9.38
N LYS A 161 -1.39 -11.24 9.81
CA LYS A 161 -1.89 -11.33 11.19
C LYS A 161 -0.74 -11.40 12.21
N LYS A 162 0.33 -12.13 11.90
CA LYS A 162 1.53 -12.16 12.77
C LYS A 162 2.21 -10.79 12.83
N LEU A 163 2.43 -10.16 11.67
CA LEU A 163 3.03 -8.82 11.60
C LEU A 163 2.19 -7.78 12.37
N GLN A 164 0.87 -7.79 12.19
CA GLN A 164 -0.04 -6.93 12.94
C GLN A 164 0.10 -7.14 14.44
N LYS A 165 0.08 -8.39 14.88
CA LYS A 165 0.20 -8.75 16.32
C LYS A 165 1.51 -8.22 16.90
N ASP A 166 2.64 -8.46 16.24
CA ASP A 166 3.95 -8.00 16.70
C ASP A 166 4.02 -6.47 16.79
N ARG A 167 3.46 -5.79 15.79
CA ARG A 167 3.38 -4.33 15.76
C ARG A 167 2.47 -3.78 16.88
N GLU A 168 1.37 -4.45 17.20
CA GLU A 168 0.47 -4.08 18.30
C GLU A 168 1.12 -4.27 19.66
N GLU A 169 1.90 -5.34 19.84
CA GLU A 169 2.68 -5.59 21.04
C GLU A 169 3.72 -4.48 21.28
N VAL A 170 4.51 -4.13 20.26
CA VAL A 170 5.48 -3.02 20.33
C VAL A 170 4.79 -1.68 20.63
N ARG A 171 3.63 -1.43 20.03
CA ARG A 171 2.87 -0.20 20.25
C ARG A 171 2.12 -0.16 21.59
N GLY A 172 1.93 -1.31 22.23
CA GLY A 172 1.21 -1.46 23.49
C GLY A 172 -0.30 -1.25 23.41
N ARG A 173 -0.88 -1.34 22.21
CA ARG A 173 -2.33 -1.22 21.98
C ARG A 173 -2.75 -1.82 20.64
N PRO A 174 -3.98 -2.37 20.55
CA PRO A 174 -4.50 -2.90 19.29
C PRO A 174 -4.75 -1.81 18.25
N GLU A 175 -4.84 -2.22 16.98
CA GLU A 175 -5.31 -1.37 15.90
C GLU A 175 -6.80 -1.02 16.11
N PRO A 176 -7.20 0.23 15.89
CA PRO A 176 -8.62 0.60 15.94
C PRO A 176 -9.41 -0.16 14.86
N VAL A 177 -10.40 -0.94 15.29
CA VAL A 177 -11.30 -1.66 14.38
C VAL A 177 -12.48 -0.80 13.93
N GLY A 178 -13.09 -1.14 12.80
CA GLY A 178 -14.33 -0.52 12.33
C GLY A 178 -14.15 0.85 11.67
N ARG A 179 -12.95 1.19 11.23
CA ARG A 179 -12.72 2.39 10.44
C ARG A 179 -13.49 2.31 9.12
N VAL A 180 -14.14 3.39 8.74
CA VAL A 180 -14.86 3.51 7.47
C VAL A 180 -14.07 4.44 6.56
N ASP A 181 -13.75 3.97 5.38
CA ASP A 181 -13.24 4.81 4.30
C ASP A 181 -14.42 5.29 3.47
N TRP A 182 -14.38 6.56 3.13
CA TRP A 182 -15.42 7.22 2.35
C TRP A 182 -14.93 7.42 0.93
N PHE A 183 -15.67 6.86 -0.02
CA PHE A 183 -15.44 7.02 -1.45
C PHE A 183 -16.45 7.99 -2.03
N PHE A 184 -15.99 8.81 -2.94
CA PHE A 184 -16.78 9.81 -3.61
C PHE A 184 -16.85 9.47 -5.10
N ALA A 185 -18.02 9.08 -5.57
CA ALA A 185 -18.26 8.82 -6.99
C ALA A 185 -19.09 9.96 -7.59
N LEU A 186 -18.78 10.36 -8.81
CA LEU A 186 -19.55 11.31 -9.57
C LEU A 186 -20.56 10.55 -10.43
N GLU A 187 -21.86 10.88 -10.31
CA GLU A 187 -22.92 10.35 -11.15
C GLU A 187 -23.49 11.48 -12.02
N GLY A 188 -23.50 11.28 -13.34
CA GLY A 188 -23.91 12.30 -14.31
C GLY A 188 -22.74 13.14 -14.81
N GLU A 189 -23.04 14.12 -15.65
CA GLU A 189 -22.08 15.02 -16.28
C GLU A 189 -22.49 16.49 -16.09
N GLY A 190 -21.51 17.40 -16.16
CA GLY A 190 -21.75 18.84 -16.10
C GLY A 190 -22.18 19.34 -14.72
N GLU A 191 -22.96 20.44 -14.69
CA GLU A 191 -23.37 21.11 -13.44
C GLU A 191 -24.43 20.32 -12.65
N ASP A 192 -25.13 19.37 -13.29
CA ASP A 192 -26.13 18.51 -12.66
C ASP A 192 -25.54 17.20 -12.10
N ALA A 193 -24.23 17.04 -12.15
CA ALA A 193 -23.56 15.86 -11.62
C ALA A 193 -23.71 15.75 -10.10
N LEU A 194 -24.11 14.56 -9.62
CA LEU A 194 -24.31 14.28 -8.20
C LEU A 194 -23.11 13.55 -7.62
N ILE A 195 -22.66 13.99 -6.44
CA ILE A 195 -21.63 13.29 -5.71
C ILE A 195 -22.28 12.24 -4.81
N ARG A 196 -22.00 10.97 -5.09
CA ARG A 196 -22.38 9.83 -4.23
C ARG A 196 -21.28 9.53 -3.24
N VAL A 197 -21.66 9.45 -1.97
CA VAL A 197 -20.74 9.07 -0.88
C VAL A 197 -21.04 7.63 -0.52
N LYS A 198 -20.02 6.76 -0.64
CA LYS A 198 -20.09 5.35 -0.26
C LYS A 198 -19.09 5.09 0.87
N GLY A 199 -19.54 4.45 1.94
CA GLY A 199 -18.66 4.00 3.02
C GLY A 199 -18.27 2.53 2.83
N ARG A 200 -16.98 2.21 2.91
CA ARG A 200 -16.46 0.85 2.99
C ARG A 200 -15.80 0.66 4.36
N ARG A 201 -16.21 -0.37 5.09
CA ARG A 201 -15.52 -0.72 6.33
C ARG A 201 -14.17 -1.33 6.02
N ARG A 202 -13.11 -0.80 6.63
CA ARG A 202 -11.79 -1.42 6.63
C ARG A 202 -11.75 -2.62 7.57
N GLY A 203 -10.85 -3.54 7.27
CA GLY A 203 -10.58 -4.71 8.10
C GLY A 203 -10.91 -6.03 7.40
N ALA A 204 -11.21 -5.99 6.09
CA ALA A 204 -11.24 -7.19 5.27
C ALA A 204 -9.84 -7.83 5.22
N PRO A 205 -9.76 -9.17 5.03
CA PRO A 205 -8.48 -9.87 4.95
C PRO A 205 -7.50 -9.28 3.94
N LEU A 206 -7.98 -8.84 2.78
CA LEU A 206 -7.15 -8.22 1.74
C LEU A 206 -6.59 -6.86 2.16
N ASP A 207 -7.39 -6.03 2.85
CA ASP A 207 -6.91 -4.74 3.39
C ASP A 207 -5.76 -4.94 4.38
N LEU A 208 -5.90 -5.93 5.27
CA LEU A 208 -4.88 -6.26 6.26
C LEU A 208 -3.60 -6.73 5.56
N LEU A 209 -3.72 -7.66 4.61
CA LEU A 209 -2.61 -8.22 3.88
C LEU A 209 -1.78 -7.13 3.20
N VAL A 210 -2.40 -6.30 2.37
CA VAL A 210 -1.71 -5.23 1.65
C VAL A 210 -1.11 -4.21 2.62
N ALA A 211 -1.87 -3.77 3.62
CA ALA A 211 -1.39 -2.80 4.60
C ALA A 211 -0.16 -3.28 5.37
N GLU A 212 -0.16 -4.53 5.86
CA GLU A 212 0.96 -5.05 6.64
C GLU A 212 2.21 -5.31 5.78
N LEU A 213 2.05 -5.75 4.52
CA LEU A 213 3.18 -5.86 3.59
C LEU A 213 3.83 -4.50 3.31
N MET A 214 3.01 -3.46 3.10
CA MET A 214 3.51 -2.09 2.87
C MET A 214 4.17 -1.51 4.13
N ILE A 215 3.59 -1.72 5.31
CA ILE A 215 4.19 -1.30 6.58
C ILE A 215 5.53 -2.01 6.79
N PHE A 216 5.59 -3.32 6.52
CA PHE A 216 6.81 -4.11 6.66
C PHE A 216 7.92 -3.63 5.72
N ALA A 217 7.62 -3.43 4.44
CA ALA A 217 8.58 -2.91 3.46
C ALA A 217 9.10 -1.52 3.86
N ASN A 218 8.20 -0.60 4.22
CA ASN A 218 8.56 0.75 4.64
C ASN A 218 9.44 0.76 5.90
N SER A 219 9.13 -0.07 6.89
CA SER A 219 9.91 -0.16 8.13
C SER A 219 11.29 -0.78 7.89
N THR A 220 11.36 -1.85 7.08
CA THR A 220 12.62 -2.53 6.74
C THR A 220 13.57 -1.59 5.99
N TRP A 221 13.09 -0.92 4.95
CA TRP A 221 13.92 0.02 4.20
C TRP A 221 14.23 1.30 4.99
N GLY A 222 13.33 1.75 5.85
CA GLY A 222 13.59 2.87 6.76
C GLY A 222 14.73 2.58 7.72
N LEU A 223 14.75 1.39 8.34
CA LEU A 223 15.86 0.94 9.18
C LEU A 223 17.16 0.77 8.39
N TRP A 224 17.08 0.16 7.20
CA TRP A 224 18.25 0.01 6.34
C TRP A 224 18.89 1.36 5.97
N MET A 225 18.07 2.37 5.65
CA MET A 225 18.55 3.72 5.36
C MET A 225 19.24 4.35 6.59
N GLU A 226 18.68 4.19 7.78
CA GLU A 226 19.25 4.67 9.03
C GLU A 226 20.62 4.02 9.31
N GLU A 227 20.70 2.69 9.21
CA GLU A 227 21.92 1.90 9.43
C GLU A 227 23.06 2.27 8.47
N HIS A 228 22.72 2.65 7.22
CA HIS A 228 23.70 3.02 6.20
C HIS A 228 23.94 4.53 6.08
N GLY A 229 23.37 5.33 7.00
CA GLY A 229 23.50 6.79 6.96
C GLY A 229 22.95 7.43 5.69
N THR A 230 22.01 6.75 5.01
CA THR A 230 21.39 7.24 3.78
C THR A 230 20.29 8.24 4.14
N PRO A 231 20.33 9.48 3.62
CA PRO A 231 19.27 10.46 3.90
C PRO A 231 17.91 9.97 3.40
N GLY A 232 16.88 10.09 4.21
CA GLY A 232 15.52 9.69 3.88
C GLY A 232 14.49 10.64 4.45
N ILE A 233 13.29 10.64 3.87
CA ILE A 233 12.13 11.36 4.38
C ILE A 233 11.29 10.38 5.19
N TYR A 234 11.25 10.56 6.50
CA TYR A 234 10.45 9.74 7.40
C TYR A 234 9.13 10.45 7.69
N ARG A 235 8.03 9.86 7.26
CA ARG A 235 6.69 10.34 7.59
C ARG A 235 6.33 9.86 8.99
N SER A 236 6.24 10.79 9.92
CA SER A 236 5.83 10.48 11.30
C SER A 236 4.50 11.14 11.63
N GLN A 237 3.72 10.50 12.48
CA GLN A 237 2.49 11.05 13.02
C GLN A 237 2.56 11.07 14.54
N ARG A 238 2.42 12.25 15.14
CA ARG A 238 2.28 12.37 16.59
C ARG A 238 0.80 12.13 16.95
N MET A 239 0.54 11.17 17.79
CA MET A 239 -0.80 10.98 18.34
C MET A 239 -0.98 11.95 19.51
N GLY A 240 -1.73 13.01 19.26
CA GLY A 240 -2.16 13.93 20.31
C GLY A 240 -3.57 13.61 20.82
N ARG A 241 -3.97 14.19 21.94
CA ARG A 241 -5.37 14.18 22.33
C ARG A 241 -6.15 15.05 21.36
N VAL A 242 -7.19 14.49 20.74
CA VAL A 242 -8.13 15.27 19.93
C VAL A 242 -8.87 16.21 20.89
N ARG A 243 -8.65 17.50 20.76
CA ARG A 243 -9.48 18.51 21.42
C ARG A 243 -10.51 18.98 20.41
N MET A 244 -11.75 18.64 20.64
CA MET A 244 -12.85 19.23 19.90
C MET A 244 -13.10 20.63 20.45
N SER A 245 -12.94 21.64 19.59
CA SER A 245 -13.39 23.00 19.92
C SER A 245 -14.71 23.24 19.19
N THR A 246 -15.76 23.52 19.92
CA THR A 246 -17.09 23.87 19.40
C THR A 246 -17.28 25.38 19.32
N THR A 247 -16.18 26.18 19.30
CA THR A 247 -16.32 27.63 19.16
C THR A 247 -16.74 27.97 17.73
N PRO A 248 -17.95 28.50 17.51
CA PRO A 248 -18.41 28.91 16.17
C PRO A 248 -17.49 30.02 15.62
N GLY A 249 -17.08 29.92 14.37
CA GLY A 249 -16.42 30.99 13.68
C GLY A 249 -17.43 32.01 13.15
N PRO A 250 -17.00 33.25 12.82
CA PRO A 250 -17.90 34.34 12.41
C PRO A 250 -18.66 34.11 11.10
N HIS A 251 -18.49 32.96 10.43
CA HIS A 251 -19.12 32.60 9.16
C HIS A 251 -19.90 31.28 9.18
N ASP A 252 -20.22 30.76 10.37
CA ASP A 252 -20.72 29.41 10.50
C ASP A 252 -22.25 29.35 10.62
N GLY A 253 -22.91 29.20 9.48
CA GLY A 253 -24.22 28.55 9.46
C GLY A 253 -24.13 27.01 9.68
N LEU A 254 -22.94 26.44 9.64
CA LEU A 254 -22.64 25.03 9.88
C LEU A 254 -21.44 25.00 10.85
N GLY A 255 -21.68 24.48 12.07
CA GLY A 255 -20.61 24.39 13.08
C GLY A 255 -19.38 23.65 12.54
N VAL A 256 -18.30 24.39 12.28
CA VAL A 256 -17.03 23.80 11.83
C VAL A 256 -16.32 23.22 13.04
N LEU A 257 -16.19 21.89 13.07
CA LEU A 257 -15.34 21.19 14.02
C LEU A 257 -13.88 21.49 13.72
N ARG A 258 -13.25 22.33 14.52
CA ARG A 258 -11.79 22.56 14.47
C ARG A 258 -11.10 21.48 15.30
N TYR A 259 -10.26 20.69 14.66
CA TYR A 259 -9.37 19.75 15.33
C TYR A 259 -8.05 20.44 15.67
N ALA A 260 -7.75 20.57 16.95
CA ALA A 260 -6.41 20.97 17.39
C ALA A 260 -5.64 19.71 17.81
N TRP A 261 -4.48 19.49 17.20
CA TRP A 261 -3.57 18.40 17.57
C TRP A 261 -2.60 18.90 18.64
N SER A 262 -2.61 18.29 19.82
CA SER A 262 -1.53 18.52 20.79
C SER A 262 -0.37 17.55 20.48
N THR A 263 0.83 18.06 20.38
CA THR A 263 2.04 17.25 20.16
C THR A 263 2.46 16.58 21.46
N SER A 264 2.56 15.25 21.48
CA SER A 264 3.32 14.55 22.51
C SER A 264 4.72 14.21 21.97
N PRO A 265 5.77 14.18 22.83
CA PRO A 265 7.10 13.85 22.35
C PRO A 265 7.15 12.45 21.76
N LEU A 266 7.87 12.29 20.65
CA LEU A 266 8.18 11.00 20.07
C LEU A 266 8.92 10.17 21.15
N ARG A 267 8.39 9.02 21.50
CA ARG A 267 9.19 7.97 22.10
C ARG A 267 9.92 7.26 20.95
N ARG A 268 11.24 7.30 21.02
CA ARG A 268 12.13 6.48 20.19
C ARG A 268 11.92 5.02 20.52
#